data_fe96a7e77ed049c795f17c8287f19426
#
_entry.id   fe96a7e77ed049c795f17c8287f19426
#
_cell.length_a   1.000
_cell.length_b   1.000
_cell.length_c   1.000
_cell.angle_alpha   90.00
_cell.angle_beta   90.00
_cell.angle_gamma   90.00
#
_symmetry.space_group_name_H-M   'P 1'
#
loop_
_entity.id
_entity.type
_entity.pdbx_description
1 polymer ?
#
loop_
_entity_poly.entity_id
_entity_poly.type
_entity_poly.pdbx_seq_one_letter_code
_entity_poly.pdbx_strand_id
1 'polypeptide(L)'
;MSNWQNFCSVWQRVRYYLIFLVALWLSLGVPGCSLSPPNSQTVSSPNPTQINPTAQRFDGVTINVITHDEAIHTGTQRRIAGFEALTGAKVNLTGVPFKNLYTILENNWSGKNSKYDMAVILPQWLIDFIDAGYLEDLTARVKTDAALRWEDIAPIFRNVSATYKGRIYSIPLDGDFHMVYYRSDLLKEAGLTPPETWEQYLAIAKRFHGKDLNGDGKPDYGSCISKRAHENSTSMLISIATPFLQSLGTAQGAFFDPDTMKPLVNNPGFAKALDIYKQTMDYGVPQDENLGGSKARELFITGRCALTIDWGDVGPLSIDRSVSKVMDKVGAVITPGTTQVLDRKTGQLVTCDKFTCPYAIDGVNHAPYAANVGWTGVVHAKAAANVKDAAYSFLSYMSQPAQSNVDVTIGTTGFNPYRISQFENSDPWIKAGLSPEVANNYLGAIGVSLNSSNIVLNLSIPHNQQYQFEVLDAVVSKFLVKKITKDEAMQQIAQGWEQITNQVGRESQRAAYRASLGL
;
A
#
# COMPACT_ATOMS: atom_id res chain seq x y z
N MET A 1 -11.73 14.42 -14.93
CA MET A 1 -10.49 15.08 -14.45
C MET A 1 -10.66 16.57 -14.07
N SER A 2 -11.66 17.31 -14.56
CA SER A 2 -11.79 18.76 -14.32
C SER A 2 -12.46 19.19 -12.99
N ASN A 3 -13.14 18.30 -12.28
CA ASN A 3 -13.91 18.68 -11.07
C ASN A 3 -13.17 18.49 -9.73
N TRP A 4 -12.02 17.83 -9.71
CA TRP A 4 -11.26 17.60 -8.47
C TRP A 4 -10.28 18.75 -8.14
N GLN A 5 -9.74 19.42 -9.13
CA GLN A 5 -8.84 20.57 -8.90
C GLN A 5 -9.54 21.77 -8.25
N ASN A 6 -10.85 21.91 -8.46
CA ASN A 6 -11.63 22.98 -7.82
C ASN A 6 -11.96 22.73 -6.33
N PHE A 7 -11.90 21.48 -5.88
CA PHE A 7 -12.24 21.14 -4.49
C PHE A 7 -11.11 21.51 -3.51
N CYS A 8 -9.85 21.30 -3.89
CA CYS A 8 -8.70 21.66 -3.05
C CYS A 8 -8.50 23.17 -2.86
N SER A 9 -8.84 23.99 -3.85
CA SER A 9 -8.68 25.46 -3.75
C SER A 9 -9.72 26.12 -2.83
N VAL A 10 -10.88 25.51 -2.67
CA VAL A 10 -11.96 25.99 -1.77
C VAL A 10 -11.62 25.71 -0.31
N TRP A 11 -10.99 24.56 -0.01
CA TRP A 11 -10.65 24.19 1.37
C TRP A 11 -9.50 25.02 1.98
N GLN A 12 -8.52 25.42 1.18
CA GLN A 12 -7.46 26.33 1.66
C GLN A 12 -8.01 27.74 1.98
N ARG A 13 -9.01 28.21 1.23
CA ARG A 13 -9.62 29.53 1.49
C ARG A 13 -10.57 29.55 2.69
N VAL A 14 -11.27 28.46 2.98
CA VAL A 14 -12.17 28.34 4.14
C VAL A 14 -11.40 28.29 5.46
N ARG A 15 -10.19 27.76 5.50
CA ARG A 15 -9.34 27.70 6.72
C ARG A 15 -8.90 29.10 7.20
N TYR A 16 -8.72 30.07 6.31
CA TYR A 16 -8.33 31.44 6.69
C TYR A 16 -9.50 32.29 7.18
N TYR A 17 -10.75 31.99 6.81
CA TYR A 17 -11.91 32.74 7.25
C TYR A 17 -12.46 32.29 8.61
N LEU A 18 -12.27 31.05 9.02
CA LEU A 18 -12.72 30.55 10.33
C LEU A 18 -11.87 31.04 11.50
N ILE A 19 -10.62 31.40 11.29
CA ILE A 19 -9.72 31.95 12.34
C ILE A 19 -10.08 33.39 12.69
N PHE A 20 -10.69 34.17 11.78
CA PHE A 20 -11.07 35.57 12.04
C PHE A 20 -12.43 35.74 12.72
N LEU A 21 -13.32 34.76 12.70
CA LEU A 21 -14.67 34.87 13.30
C LEU A 21 -14.73 34.43 14.77
N VAL A 22 -13.75 33.74 15.31
CA VAL A 22 -13.71 33.33 16.73
C VAL A 22 -13.19 34.43 17.66
N ALA A 23 -12.56 35.47 17.13
CA ALA A 23 -12.01 36.59 17.94
C ALA A 23 -13.02 37.70 18.29
N LEU A 24 -14.27 37.65 17.79
CA LEU A 24 -15.22 38.75 17.97
C LEU A 24 -16.44 38.46 18.87
N TRP A 25 -16.47 37.32 19.60
CA TRP A 25 -17.62 36.91 20.41
C TRP A 25 -17.36 36.81 21.94
N LEU A 26 -16.40 37.54 22.46
CA LEU A 26 -16.06 37.51 23.90
C LEU A 26 -16.41 38.81 24.65
N SER A 27 -17.47 39.52 24.27
CA SER A 27 -17.95 40.66 25.08
C SER A 27 -19.45 40.88 24.93
N LEU A 28 -20.27 40.03 25.50
CA LEU A 28 -21.63 40.39 25.96
C LEU A 28 -22.07 39.36 27.00
N GLY A 29 -22.26 39.83 28.23
CA GLY A 29 -22.69 39.03 29.36
C GLY A 29 -24.15 38.61 29.25
N VAL A 30 -24.47 37.44 29.79
CA VAL A 30 -25.81 36.90 29.92
C VAL A 30 -26.07 36.45 31.37
N PRO A 31 -27.24 36.73 31.95
CA PRO A 31 -27.58 36.41 33.34
C PRO A 31 -27.94 34.93 33.50
N GLY A 32 -27.69 34.42 34.71
CA GLY A 32 -27.80 33.01 35.06
C GLY A 32 -29.23 32.45 35.04
N CYS A 33 -29.30 31.18 34.62
CA CYS A 33 -30.40 30.27 34.91
C CYS A 33 -29.85 28.99 35.52
N SER A 34 -30.40 28.62 36.67
CA SER A 34 -30.11 27.39 37.41
C SER A 34 -30.62 26.17 36.64
N LEU A 35 -29.75 25.19 36.47
CA LEU A 35 -30.09 23.87 35.89
C LEU A 35 -29.92 22.78 36.95
N SER A 36 -30.98 22.02 37.17
CA SER A 36 -31.03 20.79 37.95
C SER A 36 -30.24 19.67 37.29
N PRO A 37 -29.66 18.68 38.02
CA PRO A 37 -28.84 17.64 37.44
C PRO A 37 -29.67 16.66 36.58
N PRO A 38 -29.20 16.23 35.44
CA PRO A 38 -29.86 15.20 34.66
C PRO A 38 -29.63 13.79 35.23
N ASN A 39 -30.72 13.04 35.20
CA ASN A 39 -30.81 11.61 35.53
C ASN A 39 -29.77 10.79 34.79
N SER A 40 -29.11 9.89 35.52
CA SER A 40 -28.24 8.85 34.97
C SER A 40 -29.03 7.87 34.11
N GLN A 41 -29.00 8.05 32.79
CA GLN A 41 -29.39 6.98 31.86
C GLN A 41 -28.19 6.06 31.67
N THR A 42 -28.37 4.80 32.05
CA THR A 42 -27.50 3.68 31.72
C THR A 42 -27.35 3.58 30.21
N VAL A 43 -26.12 3.79 29.73
CA VAL A 43 -25.76 3.52 28.34
C VAL A 43 -25.84 2.01 28.12
N SER A 44 -26.89 1.57 27.46
CA SER A 44 -27.01 0.20 26.97
C SER A 44 -25.92 -0.03 25.92
N SER A 45 -25.15 -1.11 26.11
CA SER A 45 -24.20 -1.62 25.12
C SER A 45 -24.85 -1.75 23.74
N PRO A 46 -24.16 -1.46 22.64
CA PRO A 46 -24.73 -1.67 21.32
C PRO A 46 -25.01 -3.15 21.11
N ASN A 47 -26.26 -3.44 20.85
CA ASN A 47 -26.77 -4.76 20.54
C ASN A 47 -26.03 -5.31 19.30
N PRO A 48 -25.45 -6.52 19.32
CA PRO A 48 -24.90 -7.12 18.12
C PRO A 48 -26.07 -7.54 17.21
N THR A 49 -25.97 -7.15 15.95
CA THR A 49 -26.74 -7.73 14.84
C THR A 49 -28.13 -7.15 14.57
N GLN A 50 -28.18 -6.05 13.84
CA GLN A 50 -29.23 -5.95 12.82
C GLN A 50 -28.80 -6.85 11.65
N ILE A 51 -29.21 -8.10 11.68
CA ILE A 51 -29.14 -9.00 10.53
C ILE A 51 -30.05 -8.40 9.47
N ASN A 52 -29.48 -8.00 8.34
CA ASN A 52 -30.24 -7.55 7.18
C ASN A 52 -31.09 -8.76 6.69
N PRO A 53 -32.43 -8.75 6.80
CA PRO A 53 -33.25 -9.95 6.55
C PRO A 53 -33.31 -10.36 5.06
N THR A 54 -32.56 -9.70 4.17
CA THR A 54 -32.54 -9.94 2.73
C THR A 54 -31.20 -10.46 2.20
N ALA A 55 -30.31 -10.95 3.06
CA ALA A 55 -29.07 -11.56 2.58
C ALA A 55 -29.37 -12.82 1.75
N GLN A 56 -28.79 -12.92 0.56
CA GLN A 56 -28.93 -14.10 -0.28
C GLN A 56 -28.40 -15.34 0.47
N ARG A 57 -29.17 -16.43 0.44
CA ARG A 57 -28.80 -17.69 1.08
C ARG A 57 -28.02 -18.58 0.12
N PHE A 58 -27.00 -19.25 0.66
CA PHE A 58 -26.15 -20.20 -0.05
C PHE A 58 -25.99 -21.51 0.73
N ASP A 59 -27.07 -21.99 1.30
CA ASP A 59 -27.08 -23.24 2.08
C ASP A 59 -26.53 -24.41 1.25
N GLY A 60 -25.57 -25.15 1.79
CA GLY A 60 -24.91 -26.27 1.12
C GLY A 60 -23.82 -25.89 0.10
N VAL A 61 -23.58 -24.61 -0.14
CA VAL A 61 -22.47 -24.15 -0.99
C VAL A 61 -21.19 -24.05 -0.17
N THR A 62 -20.10 -24.58 -0.71
CA THR A 62 -18.75 -24.43 -0.14
C THR A 62 -17.88 -23.64 -1.10
N ILE A 63 -17.15 -22.64 -0.58
CA ILE A 63 -16.17 -21.82 -1.30
C ILE A 63 -14.78 -22.19 -0.82
N ASN A 64 -13.90 -22.60 -1.72
CA ASN A 64 -12.50 -22.88 -1.41
C ASN A 64 -11.65 -21.66 -1.77
N VAL A 65 -11.06 -21.04 -0.79
CA VAL A 65 -10.30 -19.79 -0.88
C VAL A 65 -8.83 -20.05 -0.65
N ILE A 66 -7.96 -19.40 -1.43
CA ILE A 66 -6.51 -19.40 -1.20
C ILE A 66 -5.97 -17.97 -1.09
N THR A 67 -5.01 -17.77 -0.20
CA THR A 67 -4.29 -16.49 -0.04
C THR A 67 -2.90 -16.71 0.57
N HIS A 68 -2.16 -15.62 0.74
CA HIS A 68 -0.91 -15.58 1.51
C HIS A 68 -1.17 -15.90 2.99
N ASP A 69 -0.28 -16.68 3.63
CA ASP A 69 -0.46 -17.27 4.96
C ASP A 69 -0.11 -16.34 6.15
N GLU A 70 0.12 -15.05 5.91
CA GLU A 70 0.37 -14.06 6.97
C GLU A 70 -0.87 -13.21 7.31
N ALA A 71 -0.72 -11.90 7.46
CA ALA A 71 -1.76 -10.98 7.93
C ALA A 71 -3.04 -11.02 7.07
N ILE A 72 -2.92 -11.14 5.73
CA ILE A 72 -4.06 -11.23 4.81
C ILE A 72 -4.92 -12.48 5.06
N HIS A 73 -4.28 -13.61 5.41
CA HIS A 73 -5.01 -14.81 5.85
C HIS A 73 -5.81 -14.52 7.13
N THR A 74 -5.19 -13.88 8.12
CA THR A 74 -5.85 -13.51 9.39
C THR A 74 -7.04 -12.57 9.15
N GLY A 75 -6.88 -11.54 8.31
CA GLY A 75 -7.93 -10.62 7.94
C GLY A 75 -9.11 -11.31 7.24
N THR A 76 -8.82 -12.20 6.29
CA THR A 76 -9.84 -13.01 5.59
C THR A 76 -10.54 -13.96 6.54
N GLN A 77 -9.80 -14.70 7.37
CA GLN A 77 -10.33 -15.65 8.35
C GLN A 77 -11.32 -14.99 9.33
N ARG A 78 -11.02 -13.77 9.75
CA ARG A 78 -11.86 -12.98 10.65
C ARG A 78 -13.29 -12.80 10.15
N ARG A 79 -13.53 -12.81 8.84
CA ARG A 79 -14.83 -12.55 8.24
C ARG A 79 -15.65 -13.80 7.93
N ILE A 80 -15.04 -14.99 7.99
CA ILE A 80 -15.68 -16.25 7.62
C ILE A 80 -16.90 -16.56 8.48
N ALA A 81 -16.75 -16.60 9.80
CA ALA A 81 -17.84 -16.99 10.69
C ALA A 81 -19.08 -16.09 10.55
N GLY A 82 -18.89 -14.77 10.40
CA GLY A 82 -19.98 -13.83 10.18
C GLY A 82 -20.68 -14.04 8.84
N PHE A 83 -19.93 -14.29 7.78
CA PHE A 83 -20.48 -14.59 6.46
C PHE A 83 -21.25 -15.93 6.43
N GLU A 84 -20.68 -16.99 7.00
CA GLU A 84 -21.33 -18.29 7.12
C GLU A 84 -22.65 -18.21 7.88
N ALA A 85 -22.66 -17.51 9.02
CA ALA A 85 -23.88 -17.32 9.82
C ALA A 85 -24.96 -16.55 9.04
N LEU A 86 -24.56 -15.54 8.26
CA LEU A 86 -25.45 -14.70 7.48
C LEU A 86 -26.05 -15.45 6.29
N THR A 87 -25.25 -16.26 5.60
CA THR A 87 -25.60 -16.79 4.26
C THR A 87 -25.84 -18.31 4.22
N GLY A 88 -25.37 -19.05 5.22
CA GLY A 88 -25.42 -20.54 5.23
C GLY A 88 -24.34 -21.20 4.35
N ALA A 89 -23.52 -20.42 3.62
CA ALA A 89 -22.37 -20.95 2.91
C ALA A 89 -21.31 -21.49 3.87
N LYS A 90 -20.36 -22.27 3.33
CA LYS A 90 -19.13 -22.67 4.01
C LYS A 90 -17.92 -22.09 3.28
N VAL A 91 -16.91 -21.64 4.03
CA VAL A 91 -15.68 -21.08 3.48
C VAL A 91 -14.48 -21.87 4.00
N ASN A 92 -13.77 -22.54 3.10
CA ASN A 92 -12.52 -23.23 3.40
C ASN A 92 -11.35 -22.31 2.98
N LEU A 93 -10.63 -21.74 3.93
CA LEU A 93 -9.49 -20.87 3.67
C LEU A 93 -8.18 -21.65 3.74
N THR A 94 -7.33 -21.48 2.74
CA THR A 94 -5.98 -22.05 2.67
C THR A 94 -4.96 -20.90 2.60
N GLY A 95 -4.03 -20.83 3.56
CA GLY A 95 -2.87 -19.96 3.52
C GLY A 95 -1.67 -20.68 2.90
N VAL A 96 -0.89 -19.98 2.08
CA VAL A 96 0.37 -20.48 1.51
C VAL A 96 1.46 -19.41 1.55
N PRO A 97 2.76 -19.78 1.63
CA PRO A 97 3.84 -18.81 1.57
C PRO A 97 3.76 -17.93 0.32
N PHE A 98 4.01 -16.64 0.46
CA PHE A 98 3.89 -15.63 -0.61
C PHE A 98 4.56 -16.07 -1.92
N LYS A 99 5.81 -16.54 -1.84
CA LYS A 99 6.59 -16.99 -3.00
C LYS A 99 5.97 -18.11 -3.82
N ASN A 100 5.01 -18.85 -3.23
CA ASN A 100 4.37 -20.01 -3.86
C ASN A 100 2.98 -19.69 -4.41
N LEU A 101 2.34 -18.60 -3.95
CA LEU A 101 0.92 -18.32 -4.22
C LEU A 101 0.63 -18.20 -5.72
N TYR A 102 1.44 -17.43 -6.46
CA TYR A 102 1.26 -17.27 -7.91
C TYR A 102 1.32 -18.61 -8.64
N THR A 103 2.40 -19.37 -8.44
CA THR A 103 2.60 -20.66 -9.12
C THR A 103 1.55 -21.71 -8.74
N ILE A 104 1.12 -21.73 -7.47
CA ILE A 104 0.03 -22.63 -7.04
C ILE A 104 -1.26 -22.29 -7.77
N LEU A 105 -1.62 -21.01 -7.87
CA LEU A 105 -2.82 -20.56 -8.58
C LEU A 105 -2.75 -20.86 -10.08
N GLU A 106 -1.64 -20.51 -10.73
CA GLU A 106 -1.42 -20.78 -12.14
C GLU A 106 -1.59 -22.27 -12.47
N ASN A 107 -0.90 -23.15 -11.73
CA ASN A 107 -1.01 -24.59 -11.90
C ASN A 107 -2.42 -25.14 -11.60
N ASN A 108 -3.09 -24.57 -10.61
CA ASN A 108 -4.42 -25.01 -10.21
C ASN A 108 -5.48 -24.62 -11.23
N TRP A 109 -5.48 -23.36 -11.69
CA TRP A 109 -6.50 -22.83 -12.60
C TRP A 109 -6.27 -23.19 -14.07
N SER A 110 -5.05 -23.53 -14.49
CA SER A 110 -4.76 -24.11 -15.80
C SER A 110 -5.26 -25.54 -15.94
N GLY A 111 -5.43 -26.25 -14.83
CA GLY A 111 -5.90 -27.64 -14.79
C GLY A 111 -7.38 -27.81 -15.11
N LYS A 112 -7.78 -29.08 -15.33
CA LYS A 112 -9.20 -29.44 -15.57
C LYS A 112 -10.05 -29.41 -14.31
N ASN A 113 -9.45 -29.66 -13.14
CA ASN A 113 -10.14 -29.72 -11.84
C ASN A 113 -9.50 -28.71 -10.90
N SER A 114 -10.08 -27.53 -10.83
CA SER A 114 -9.63 -26.49 -9.90
C SER A 114 -10.05 -26.86 -8.47
N LYS A 115 -9.12 -26.74 -7.53
CA LYS A 115 -9.38 -26.86 -6.10
C LYS A 115 -9.89 -25.55 -5.50
N TYR A 116 -9.49 -24.41 -6.06
CA TYR A 116 -9.79 -23.09 -5.51
C TYR A 116 -10.79 -22.35 -6.38
N ASP A 117 -11.85 -21.87 -5.75
CA ASP A 117 -12.95 -21.14 -6.39
C ASP A 117 -12.73 -19.63 -6.35
N MET A 118 -11.93 -19.18 -5.37
CA MET A 118 -11.66 -17.79 -5.09
C MET A 118 -10.22 -17.65 -4.55
N ALA A 119 -9.61 -16.50 -4.82
CA ALA A 119 -8.31 -16.16 -4.24
C ALA A 119 -8.27 -14.69 -3.80
N VAL A 120 -7.40 -14.39 -2.81
CA VAL A 120 -6.97 -13.02 -2.51
C VAL A 120 -5.53 -12.90 -2.95
N ILE A 121 -5.27 -12.02 -3.93
CA ILE A 121 -4.03 -11.92 -4.70
C ILE A 121 -3.52 -10.48 -4.82
N LEU A 122 -2.30 -10.33 -5.31
CA LEU A 122 -1.79 -9.02 -5.73
C LEU A 122 -2.36 -8.61 -7.09
N PRO A 123 -2.80 -7.34 -7.28
CA PRO A 123 -3.36 -6.85 -8.53
C PRO A 123 -2.43 -6.96 -9.74
N GLN A 124 -1.14 -6.95 -9.54
CA GLN A 124 -0.15 -7.07 -10.60
C GLN A 124 -0.18 -8.40 -11.36
N TRP A 125 -0.85 -9.42 -10.81
CA TRP A 125 -1.06 -10.73 -11.44
C TRP A 125 -2.36 -10.79 -12.25
N LEU A 126 -3.24 -9.78 -12.14
CA LEU A 126 -4.56 -9.78 -12.77
C LEU A 126 -4.48 -9.97 -14.28
N ILE A 127 -3.55 -9.28 -14.96
CA ILE A 127 -3.47 -9.32 -16.42
C ILE A 127 -3.14 -10.74 -16.89
N ASP A 128 -2.19 -11.41 -16.26
CA ASP A 128 -1.80 -12.78 -16.60
C ASP A 128 -2.98 -13.75 -16.43
N PHE A 129 -3.72 -13.62 -15.32
CA PHE A 129 -4.86 -14.50 -15.03
C PHE A 129 -6.10 -14.17 -15.87
N ILE A 130 -6.31 -12.89 -16.27
CA ILE A 130 -7.38 -12.49 -17.17
C ILE A 130 -7.10 -12.99 -18.59
N ASP A 131 -5.89 -12.78 -19.10
CA ASP A 131 -5.51 -13.19 -20.46
C ASP A 131 -5.49 -14.73 -20.60
N ALA A 132 -5.21 -15.47 -19.50
CA ALA A 132 -5.36 -16.92 -19.42
C ALA A 132 -6.83 -17.40 -19.28
N GLY A 133 -7.79 -16.49 -19.11
CA GLY A 133 -9.22 -16.82 -18.96
C GLY A 133 -9.57 -17.47 -17.61
N TYR A 134 -8.79 -17.18 -16.56
CA TYR A 134 -9.02 -17.75 -15.23
C TYR A 134 -9.99 -16.94 -14.38
N LEU A 135 -10.18 -15.64 -14.66
CA LEU A 135 -10.95 -14.76 -13.80
C LEU A 135 -12.34 -14.46 -14.36
N GLU A 136 -13.32 -14.49 -13.44
CA GLU A 136 -14.71 -14.11 -13.71
C GLU A 136 -14.83 -12.60 -13.86
N ASP A 137 -15.60 -12.14 -14.87
CA ASP A 137 -16.01 -10.75 -15.02
C ASP A 137 -17.08 -10.41 -13.96
N LEU A 138 -16.72 -9.56 -13.02
CA LEU A 138 -17.59 -9.14 -11.91
C LEU A 138 -18.39 -7.87 -12.22
N THR A 139 -18.25 -7.28 -13.41
CA THR A 139 -18.81 -5.97 -13.76
C THR A 139 -20.31 -5.87 -13.52
N ALA A 140 -21.06 -6.87 -13.94
CA ALA A 140 -22.53 -6.88 -13.78
C ALA A 140 -22.94 -6.97 -12.31
N ARG A 141 -22.25 -7.81 -11.52
CA ARG A 141 -22.50 -7.96 -10.08
C ARG A 141 -22.20 -6.69 -9.31
N VAL A 142 -21.04 -6.06 -9.56
CA VAL A 142 -20.64 -4.81 -8.91
C VAL A 142 -21.63 -3.68 -9.19
N LYS A 143 -22.10 -3.54 -10.44
CA LYS A 143 -23.06 -2.49 -10.82
C LYS A 143 -24.41 -2.60 -10.10
N THR A 144 -24.79 -3.77 -9.65
CA THR A 144 -26.07 -4.01 -8.96
C THR A 144 -25.93 -4.12 -7.44
N ASP A 145 -24.70 -4.14 -6.92
CA ASP A 145 -24.42 -4.30 -5.50
C ASP A 145 -24.28 -2.94 -4.79
N ALA A 146 -25.41 -2.40 -4.34
CA ALA A 146 -25.43 -1.15 -3.60
C ALA A 146 -24.70 -1.24 -2.24
N ALA A 147 -24.64 -2.42 -1.62
CA ALA A 147 -24.02 -2.62 -0.31
C ALA A 147 -22.49 -2.53 -0.37
N LEU A 148 -21.89 -2.92 -1.50
CA LEU A 148 -20.46 -2.80 -1.74
C LEU A 148 -19.99 -1.33 -1.73
N ARG A 149 -20.87 -0.38 -2.08
CA ARG A 149 -20.52 1.05 -2.21
C ARG A 149 -19.27 1.25 -3.07
N TRP A 150 -19.32 0.73 -4.28
CA TRP A 150 -18.18 0.73 -5.21
C TRP A 150 -17.53 2.10 -5.39
N GLU A 151 -18.33 3.17 -5.44
CA GLU A 151 -17.81 4.54 -5.63
C GLU A 151 -17.08 5.12 -4.40
N ASP A 152 -17.24 4.51 -3.23
CA ASP A 152 -16.50 4.85 -2.02
C ASP A 152 -15.08 4.26 -2.02
N ILE A 153 -14.80 3.22 -2.82
CA ILE A 153 -13.43 2.73 -3.05
C ILE A 153 -12.67 3.81 -3.82
N ALA A 154 -11.49 4.22 -3.33
CA ALA A 154 -10.74 5.31 -3.96
C ALA A 154 -10.36 4.98 -5.41
N PRO A 155 -10.37 5.98 -6.33
CA PRO A 155 -10.23 5.74 -7.78
C PRO A 155 -8.99 4.95 -8.16
N ILE A 156 -7.86 5.14 -7.47
CA ILE A 156 -6.63 4.40 -7.75
C ILE A 156 -6.84 2.88 -7.57
N PHE A 157 -7.50 2.46 -6.48
CA PHE A 157 -7.75 1.04 -6.23
C PHE A 157 -8.80 0.47 -7.19
N ARG A 158 -9.84 1.22 -7.52
CA ARG A 158 -10.83 0.79 -8.52
C ARG A 158 -10.21 0.60 -9.90
N ASN A 159 -9.41 1.56 -10.35
CA ASN A 159 -8.89 1.61 -11.72
C ASN A 159 -7.65 0.74 -11.92
N VAL A 160 -6.76 0.66 -10.92
CA VAL A 160 -5.49 -0.06 -11.04
C VAL A 160 -5.58 -1.48 -10.47
N SER A 161 -6.26 -1.64 -9.30
CA SER A 161 -6.33 -2.96 -8.63
C SER A 161 -7.49 -3.83 -9.08
N ALA A 162 -8.50 -3.29 -9.78
CA ALA A 162 -9.73 -4.03 -10.03
C ALA A 162 -10.18 -4.04 -11.49
N THR A 163 -9.79 -3.05 -12.29
CA THR A 163 -10.34 -2.87 -13.64
C THR A 163 -9.29 -3.13 -14.71
N TYR A 164 -9.65 -3.94 -15.71
CA TYR A 164 -8.86 -4.16 -16.93
C TYR A 164 -9.73 -4.05 -18.16
N LYS A 165 -9.31 -3.24 -19.15
CA LYS A 165 -10.05 -2.98 -20.40
C LYS A 165 -11.53 -2.62 -20.18
N GLY A 166 -11.79 -1.81 -19.13
CA GLY A 166 -13.14 -1.32 -18.79
C GLY A 166 -14.05 -2.34 -18.11
N ARG A 167 -13.55 -3.51 -17.71
CA ARG A 167 -14.26 -4.55 -16.95
C ARG A 167 -13.68 -4.74 -15.59
N ILE A 168 -14.49 -5.07 -14.60
CA ILE A 168 -14.11 -5.31 -13.22
C ILE A 168 -13.87 -6.81 -13.03
N TYR A 169 -12.67 -7.20 -12.59
CA TYR A 169 -12.29 -8.60 -12.36
C TYR A 169 -11.96 -8.92 -10.92
N SER A 170 -11.87 -7.91 -10.07
CA SER A 170 -11.58 -8.12 -8.66
C SER A 170 -12.29 -7.12 -7.77
N ILE A 171 -12.35 -7.43 -6.47
CA ILE A 171 -12.84 -6.52 -5.44
C ILE A 171 -11.66 -6.13 -4.54
N PRO A 172 -11.28 -4.84 -4.47
CA PRO A 172 -10.25 -4.36 -3.55
C PRO A 172 -10.63 -4.64 -2.10
N LEU A 173 -9.69 -5.18 -1.33
CA LEU A 173 -9.83 -5.48 0.09
C LEU A 173 -8.83 -4.70 0.94
N ASP A 174 -7.83 -4.12 0.30
CA ASP A 174 -6.67 -3.51 0.90
C ASP A 174 -6.14 -2.36 0.04
N GLY A 175 -5.40 -1.42 0.64
CA GLY A 175 -4.79 -0.29 -0.03
C GLY A 175 -3.31 -0.18 0.28
N ASP A 176 -2.46 -0.70 -0.61
CA ASP A 176 -1.02 -0.65 -0.44
C ASP A 176 -0.39 0.59 -1.09
N PHE A 177 0.47 1.22 -0.32
CA PHE A 177 1.32 2.36 -0.71
C PHE A 177 2.47 2.44 0.29
N HIS A 178 3.65 2.84 -0.16
CA HIS A 178 4.78 2.99 0.75
C HIS A 178 4.80 4.38 1.38
N MET A 179 5.12 4.39 2.67
CA MET A 179 5.47 5.58 3.43
C MET A 179 6.75 5.35 4.25
N VAL A 180 7.38 6.41 4.70
CA VAL A 180 8.39 6.34 5.76
C VAL A 180 7.70 6.57 7.09
N TYR A 181 7.90 5.62 7.99
CA TYR A 181 7.54 5.75 9.40
C TYR A 181 8.78 6.09 10.22
N TYR A 182 8.58 6.93 11.21
CA TYR A 182 9.67 7.41 12.07
C TYR A 182 9.25 7.52 13.52
N ARG A 183 10.21 7.43 14.43
CA ARG A 183 10.02 7.69 15.85
C ARG A 183 9.93 9.20 16.08
N SER A 184 8.71 9.71 16.19
CA SER A 184 8.44 11.14 16.36
C SER A 184 9.00 11.71 17.65
N ASP A 185 9.01 10.92 18.72
CA ASP A 185 9.64 11.26 19.99
C ASP A 185 11.15 11.46 19.87
N LEU A 186 11.86 10.55 19.18
CA LEU A 186 13.30 10.62 18.98
C LEU A 186 13.71 11.83 18.11
N LEU A 187 12.97 12.08 17.02
CA LEU A 187 13.23 13.22 16.15
C LEU A 187 13.01 14.54 16.92
N LYS A 188 11.89 14.64 17.64
CA LYS A 188 11.58 15.81 18.48
C LYS A 188 12.65 16.10 19.51
N GLU A 189 13.11 15.08 20.25
CA GLU A 189 14.17 15.21 21.24
C GLU A 189 15.51 15.66 20.62
N ALA A 190 15.80 15.16 19.41
CA ALA A 190 17.02 15.52 18.69
C ALA A 190 16.94 16.87 17.93
N GLY A 191 15.77 17.55 17.92
CA GLY A 191 15.52 18.76 17.14
C GLY A 191 15.54 18.51 15.63
N LEU A 192 15.14 17.33 15.18
CA LEU A 192 15.11 16.92 13.76
C LEU A 192 13.67 16.94 13.22
N THR A 193 13.55 17.20 11.93
CA THR A 193 12.31 17.04 11.14
C THR A 193 12.26 15.66 10.48
N PRO A 194 11.06 15.18 10.07
CA PRO A 194 10.96 14.01 9.20
C PRO A 194 11.80 14.16 7.92
N PRO A 195 12.32 13.06 7.36
CA PRO A 195 13.19 13.14 6.19
C PRO A 195 12.40 13.51 4.93
N GLU A 196 12.82 14.56 4.24
CA GLU A 196 12.29 15.00 2.94
C GLU A 196 13.07 14.37 1.78
N THR A 197 14.39 14.10 1.99
CA THR A 197 15.26 13.48 1.00
C THR A 197 15.88 12.18 1.51
N TRP A 198 16.37 11.34 0.60
CA TRP A 198 17.05 10.09 0.97
C TRP A 198 18.35 10.35 1.72
N GLU A 199 19.02 11.45 1.46
CA GLU A 199 20.21 11.87 2.21
C GLU A 199 19.86 12.21 3.67
N GLN A 200 18.74 12.89 3.90
CA GLN A 200 18.23 13.16 5.25
C GLN A 200 17.81 11.86 5.96
N TYR A 201 17.15 10.92 5.23
CA TYR A 201 16.81 9.60 5.76
C TYR A 201 18.06 8.89 6.30
N LEU A 202 19.13 8.81 5.48
CA LEU A 202 20.39 8.18 5.87
C LEU A 202 21.07 8.90 7.04
N ALA A 203 21.02 10.23 7.08
CA ALA A 203 21.59 11.03 8.17
C ALA A 203 20.86 10.75 9.50
N ILE A 204 19.53 10.67 9.48
CA ILE A 204 18.72 10.31 10.65
C ILE A 204 19.01 8.87 11.08
N ALA A 205 19.03 7.92 10.13
CA ALA A 205 19.37 6.53 10.41
C ALA A 205 20.74 6.41 11.10
N LYS A 206 21.76 7.08 10.57
CA LYS A 206 23.09 7.13 11.17
C LYS A 206 23.10 7.73 12.59
N ARG A 207 22.31 8.77 12.81
CA ARG A 207 22.21 9.47 14.11
C ARG A 207 21.76 8.58 15.23
N PHE A 208 20.83 7.65 14.95
CA PHE A 208 20.19 6.80 15.95
C PHE A 208 20.74 5.37 16.01
N HIS A 209 21.45 4.91 14.99
CA HIS A 209 22.04 3.57 14.97
C HIS A 209 23.05 3.38 16.13
N GLY A 210 22.95 2.24 16.79
CA GLY A 210 23.79 1.88 17.92
C GLY A 210 23.40 2.49 19.26
N LYS A 211 22.32 3.29 19.32
CA LYS A 211 21.76 3.81 20.57
C LYS A 211 20.70 2.86 21.12
N ASP A 212 20.44 2.91 22.41
CA ASP A 212 19.28 2.27 23.04
C ASP A 212 18.05 3.15 22.78
N LEU A 213 17.16 2.71 21.91
CA LEU A 213 15.98 3.48 21.47
C LEU A 213 14.70 3.08 22.24
N ASN A 214 14.73 1.95 22.95
CA ASN A 214 13.58 1.41 23.66
C ASN A 214 13.76 1.26 25.17
N GLY A 215 14.94 1.58 25.69
CA GLY A 215 15.27 1.57 27.13
C GLY A 215 15.59 0.17 27.67
N ASP A 216 15.99 -0.78 26.82
CA ASP A 216 16.33 -2.15 27.25
C ASP A 216 17.83 -2.36 27.53
N GLY A 217 18.64 -1.30 27.41
CA GLY A 217 20.09 -1.31 27.64
C GLY A 217 20.90 -1.90 26.48
N LYS A 218 20.30 -2.16 25.33
CA LYS A 218 20.96 -2.72 24.14
C LYS A 218 21.02 -1.73 22.99
N PRO A 219 22.03 -1.83 22.12
CA PRO A 219 22.06 -1.01 20.91
C PRO A 219 20.97 -1.41 19.94
N ASP A 220 20.29 -0.41 19.38
CA ASP A 220 19.23 -0.53 18.41
C ASP A 220 19.62 0.04 17.05
N TYR A 221 18.69 0.07 16.09
CA TYR A 221 18.97 0.28 14.68
C TYR A 221 18.41 1.63 14.17
N GLY A 222 19.16 2.25 13.27
CA GLY A 222 18.72 3.49 12.65
C GLY A 222 17.62 3.27 11.60
N SER A 223 17.67 2.13 10.89
CA SER A 223 16.76 1.82 9.79
C SER A 223 16.46 0.33 9.76
N CYS A 224 15.19 -0.06 9.64
CA CYS A 224 14.76 -1.45 9.48
C CYS A 224 13.88 -1.56 8.24
N ILE A 225 14.48 -1.91 7.10
CA ILE A 225 13.79 -2.04 5.81
C ILE A 225 13.85 -3.49 5.37
N SER A 226 12.72 -4.05 4.94
CA SER A 226 12.68 -5.41 4.39
C SER A 226 13.60 -5.55 3.17
N LYS A 227 14.45 -6.60 3.17
CA LYS A 227 15.40 -6.91 2.09
C LYS A 227 15.43 -8.39 1.71
N ARG A 228 14.67 -9.23 2.43
CA ARG A 228 14.65 -10.67 2.17
C ARG A 228 14.15 -10.97 0.76
N ALA A 229 14.92 -11.77 0.03
CA ALA A 229 14.54 -12.25 -1.29
C ALA A 229 13.21 -13.01 -1.27
N HIS A 230 12.43 -12.90 -2.36
CA HIS A 230 11.15 -13.57 -2.57
C HIS A 230 10.02 -13.17 -1.59
N GLU A 231 10.15 -12.01 -0.94
CA GLU A 231 9.13 -11.41 -0.06
C GLU A 231 8.73 -10.00 -0.51
N ASN A 232 8.82 -9.72 -1.81
CA ASN A 232 8.49 -8.42 -2.38
C ASN A 232 9.35 -7.24 -1.85
N SER A 233 10.50 -7.55 -1.27
CA SER A 233 11.38 -6.54 -0.65
C SER A 233 12.00 -5.57 -1.66
N THR A 234 12.07 -5.94 -2.95
CA THR A 234 12.51 -5.04 -4.02
C THR A 234 11.56 -3.86 -4.25
N SER A 235 10.32 -3.93 -3.77
CA SER A 235 9.42 -2.77 -3.76
C SER A 235 9.98 -1.60 -2.93
N MET A 236 10.77 -1.88 -1.88
CA MET A 236 11.49 -0.87 -1.09
C MET A 236 12.56 -0.16 -1.92
N LEU A 237 13.35 -0.93 -2.71
CA LEU A 237 14.30 -0.36 -3.66
C LEU A 237 13.59 0.51 -4.71
N ILE A 238 12.45 0.08 -5.22
CA ILE A 238 11.67 0.86 -6.19
C ILE A 238 11.22 2.19 -5.58
N SER A 239 10.75 2.21 -4.33
CA SER A 239 10.41 3.47 -3.64
C SER A 239 11.58 4.44 -3.53
N ILE A 240 12.80 3.92 -3.38
CA ILE A 240 14.01 4.74 -3.38
C ILE A 240 14.35 5.23 -4.80
N ALA A 241 14.10 4.41 -5.81
CA ALA A 241 14.46 4.71 -7.20
C ALA A 241 13.50 5.68 -7.90
N THR A 242 12.20 5.59 -7.59
CA THR A 242 11.15 6.35 -8.30
C THR A 242 11.38 7.85 -8.36
N PRO A 243 11.80 8.57 -7.30
CA PRO A 243 12.01 10.02 -7.38
C PRO A 243 13.21 10.40 -8.28
N PHE A 244 14.17 9.51 -8.50
CA PHE A 244 15.26 9.74 -9.48
C PHE A 244 14.80 9.49 -10.92
N LEU A 245 13.80 8.64 -11.14
CA LEU A 245 13.41 8.13 -12.46
C LEU A 245 12.18 8.83 -13.05
N GLN A 246 11.27 9.34 -12.21
CA GLN A 246 10.03 10.00 -12.63
C GLN A 246 9.91 11.36 -11.96
N SER A 247 9.63 12.40 -12.77
CA SER A 247 9.47 13.78 -12.29
C SER A 247 8.38 14.57 -13.02
N LEU A 248 7.92 14.06 -14.17
CA LEU A 248 6.96 14.74 -15.04
C LEU A 248 5.52 14.17 -14.92
N GLY A 249 5.23 13.51 -13.79
CA GLY A 249 3.94 12.91 -13.50
C GLY A 249 3.83 11.44 -13.89
N THR A 250 2.74 10.81 -13.47
CA THR A 250 2.50 9.35 -13.59
C THR A 250 2.66 8.84 -15.03
N ALA A 251 2.21 9.62 -16.03
CA ALA A 251 2.31 9.23 -17.43
C ALA A 251 3.74 9.11 -17.97
N GLN A 252 4.73 9.67 -17.26
CA GLN A 252 6.14 9.50 -17.65
C GLN A 252 6.63 8.05 -17.45
N GLY A 253 6.07 7.32 -16.48
CA GLY A 253 6.47 5.97 -16.10
C GLY A 253 7.85 5.92 -15.43
N ALA A 254 8.12 4.92 -14.60
CA ALA A 254 9.36 4.77 -13.86
C ALA A 254 10.13 3.47 -14.19
N PHE A 255 9.48 2.47 -14.79
CA PHE A 255 10.08 1.16 -15.06
C PHE A 255 10.68 1.06 -16.45
N PHE A 256 9.96 1.56 -17.44
CA PHE A 256 10.34 1.58 -18.84
C PHE A 256 10.10 2.96 -19.44
N ASP A 257 10.79 3.26 -20.50
CA ASP A 257 10.40 4.34 -21.39
C ASP A 257 9.12 3.93 -22.14
N PRO A 258 8.01 4.69 -22.04
CA PRO A 258 6.70 4.26 -22.56
C PRO A 258 6.62 4.22 -24.10
N ASP A 259 7.56 4.84 -24.80
CA ASP A 259 7.57 4.87 -26.26
C ASP A 259 8.43 3.75 -26.86
N THR A 260 9.47 3.31 -26.14
CA THR A 260 10.45 2.35 -26.65
C THR A 260 10.48 1.03 -25.87
N MET A 261 9.87 0.95 -24.68
CA MET A 261 10.02 -0.14 -23.72
C MET A 261 11.48 -0.38 -23.27
N LYS A 262 12.34 0.63 -23.37
CA LYS A 262 13.70 0.54 -22.81
C LYS A 262 13.63 0.53 -21.28
N PRO A 263 14.23 -0.46 -20.60
CA PRO A 263 14.26 -0.50 -19.15
C PRO A 263 14.97 0.70 -18.52
N LEU A 264 14.41 1.28 -17.48
CA LEU A 264 14.99 2.41 -16.74
C LEU A 264 15.76 1.95 -15.50
N VAL A 265 16.50 0.86 -15.61
CA VAL A 265 17.27 0.24 -14.51
C VAL A 265 18.79 0.27 -14.74
N ASN A 266 19.24 0.76 -15.90
CA ASN A 266 20.67 0.91 -16.20
C ASN A 266 20.97 2.38 -16.51
N ASN A 267 20.96 3.23 -15.47
CA ASN A 267 21.19 4.67 -15.56
C ASN A 267 21.66 5.22 -14.19
N PRO A 268 22.21 6.46 -14.16
CA PRO A 268 22.72 7.06 -12.93
C PRO A 268 21.67 7.20 -11.80
N GLY A 269 20.39 7.37 -12.12
CA GLY A 269 19.30 7.47 -11.12
C GLY A 269 19.10 6.15 -10.38
N PHE A 270 19.01 5.05 -11.12
CA PHE A 270 18.88 3.72 -10.52
C PHE A 270 20.15 3.30 -9.76
N ALA A 271 21.33 3.71 -10.27
CA ALA A 271 22.61 3.51 -9.57
C ALA A 271 22.62 4.18 -8.19
N LYS A 272 22.12 5.43 -8.09
CA LYS A 272 21.97 6.14 -6.81
C LYS A 272 21.01 5.40 -5.87
N ALA A 273 19.90 4.92 -6.37
CA ALA A 273 18.93 4.16 -5.57
C ALA A 273 19.54 2.87 -5.00
N LEU A 274 20.31 2.12 -5.78
CA LEU A 274 21.04 0.93 -5.31
C LEU A 274 22.06 1.29 -4.22
N ASP A 275 22.78 2.40 -4.36
CA ASP A 275 23.72 2.87 -3.34
C ASP A 275 23.01 3.22 -2.03
N ILE A 276 21.91 3.97 -2.10
CA ILE A 276 21.09 4.33 -0.93
C ILE A 276 20.53 3.07 -0.26
N TYR A 277 19.91 2.17 -1.04
CA TYR A 277 19.34 0.93 -0.52
C TYR A 277 20.39 0.08 0.20
N LYS A 278 21.59 -0.02 -0.36
CA LYS A 278 22.70 -0.73 0.28
C LYS A 278 23.20 0.00 1.54
N GLN A 279 23.30 1.34 1.53
CA GLN A 279 23.74 2.12 2.68
C GLN A 279 22.76 2.00 3.88
N THR A 280 21.47 1.73 3.65
CA THR A 280 20.54 1.48 4.76
C THR A 280 20.94 0.27 5.58
N MET A 281 21.69 -0.71 5.00
CA MET A 281 22.22 -1.88 5.72
C MET A 281 23.29 -1.50 6.77
N ASP A 282 24.02 -0.42 6.55
CA ASP A 282 25.04 0.07 7.50
C ASP A 282 24.40 0.54 8.82
N TYR A 283 23.10 0.80 8.80
CA TYR A 283 22.29 1.27 9.94
C TYR A 283 21.17 0.28 10.31
N GLY A 284 21.13 -0.89 9.68
CA GLY A 284 20.17 -1.97 9.87
C GLY A 284 20.60 -3.01 10.89
N VAL A 285 19.86 -4.13 10.91
CA VAL A 285 20.16 -5.29 11.76
C VAL A 285 21.35 -6.08 11.18
N PRO A 286 22.03 -6.91 12.00
CA PRO A 286 22.97 -7.88 11.48
C PRO A 286 22.29 -8.79 10.45
N GLN A 287 22.96 -9.05 9.31
CA GLN A 287 22.40 -9.81 8.17
C GLN A 287 21.09 -9.22 7.63
N ASP A 288 21.06 -7.89 7.49
CA ASP A 288 19.90 -7.09 7.08
C ASP A 288 19.32 -7.55 5.71
N GLU A 289 20.12 -8.18 4.86
CA GLU A 289 19.69 -8.83 3.61
C GLU A 289 18.69 -9.98 3.82
N ASN A 290 18.58 -10.50 5.03
CA ASN A 290 17.64 -11.56 5.42
C ASN A 290 16.42 -11.02 6.18
N LEU A 291 16.31 -9.71 6.37
CA LEU A 291 15.22 -9.08 7.07
C LEU A 291 13.93 -9.11 6.24
N GLY A 292 12.94 -9.88 6.68
CA GLY A 292 11.60 -9.92 6.06
C GLY A 292 10.68 -8.81 6.58
N GLY A 293 9.57 -8.55 5.87
CA GLY A 293 8.64 -7.47 6.18
C GLY A 293 8.04 -7.55 7.59
N SER A 294 7.48 -8.69 7.96
CA SER A 294 6.88 -8.90 9.30
C SER A 294 7.88 -8.66 10.43
N LYS A 295 9.16 -9.05 10.24
CA LYS A 295 10.19 -8.82 11.25
C LYS A 295 10.66 -7.36 11.28
N ALA A 296 10.72 -6.67 10.15
CA ALA A 296 11.01 -5.24 10.10
C ALA A 296 9.95 -4.43 10.87
N ARG A 297 8.66 -4.74 10.65
CA ARG A 297 7.54 -4.16 11.40
C ARG A 297 7.64 -4.43 12.90
N GLU A 298 7.87 -5.68 13.31
CA GLU A 298 8.05 -6.06 14.71
C GLU A 298 9.16 -5.24 15.37
N LEU A 299 10.32 -5.10 14.71
CA LEU A 299 11.44 -4.31 15.23
C LEU A 299 11.05 -2.84 15.41
N PHE A 300 10.32 -2.27 14.45
CA PHE A 300 9.89 -0.87 14.54
C PHE A 300 8.86 -0.66 15.66
N ILE A 301 7.79 -1.47 15.72
CA ILE A 301 6.74 -1.31 16.74
C ILE A 301 7.20 -1.65 18.16
N THR A 302 8.24 -2.48 18.30
CA THR A 302 8.90 -2.74 19.60
C THR A 302 9.93 -1.67 19.99
N GLY A 303 10.06 -0.62 19.18
CA GLY A 303 10.89 0.55 19.46
C GLY A 303 12.37 0.38 19.14
N ARG A 304 12.75 -0.68 18.43
CA ARG A 304 14.14 -1.02 18.10
C ARG A 304 14.65 -0.37 16.81
N CYS A 305 13.83 0.41 16.11
CA CYS A 305 14.23 1.11 14.90
C CYS A 305 13.79 2.57 14.95
N ALA A 306 14.65 3.49 14.50
CA ALA A 306 14.29 4.90 14.38
C ALA A 306 13.40 5.18 13.16
N LEU A 307 13.68 4.49 12.05
CA LEU A 307 13.01 4.66 10.75
C LEU A 307 12.70 3.29 10.14
N THR A 308 11.61 3.24 9.37
CA THR A 308 11.30 2.14 8.44
C THR A 308 10.59 2.66 7.20
N ILE A 309 10.67 1.91 6.09
CA ILE A 309 9.75 2.02 4.96
C ILE A 309 8.79 0.85 5.08
N ASP A 310 7.49 1.12 5.01
CA ASP A 310 6.49 0.06 5.03
C ASP A 310 5.19 0.53 4.37
N TRP A 311 4.27 -0.40 4.19
CA TRP A 311 2.89 -0.13 3.82
C TRP A 311 2.11 0.53 4.97
N GLY A 312 0.79 0.61 4.86
CA GLY A 312 -0.08 1.21 5.87
C GLY A 312 -0.09 0.51 7.24
N ASP A 313 0.34 -0.73 7.33
CA ASP A 313 0.23 -1.62 8.51
C ASP A 313 0.81 -1.06 9.81
N VAL A 314 1.90 -0.29 9.73
CA VAL A 314 2.59 0.22 10.93
C VAL A 314 1.69 1.12 11.77
N GLY A 315 0.81 1.91 11.14
CA GLY A 315 -0.14 2.76 11.85
C GLY A 315 -1.00 1.96 12.83
N PRO A 316 -1.86 1.03 12.36
CA PRO A 316 -2.71 0.23 13.23
C PRO A 316 -1.93 -0.78 14.11
N LEU A 317 -0.77 -1.30 13.69
CA LEU A 317 0.07 -2.15 14.54
C LEU A 317 0.66 -1.39 15.74
N SER A 318 0.90 -0.09 15.62
CA SER A 318 1.42 0.72 16.71
C SER A 318 0.46 0.84 17.90
N ILE A 319 -0.83 0.56 17.70
CA ILE A 319 -1.88 0.62 18.72
C ILE A 319 -1.90 -0.64 19.61
N ASP A 320 -1.41 -1.77 19.13
CA ASP A 320 -1.47 -3.04 19.87
C ASP A 320 -0.59 -3.00 21.11
N ARG A 321 -1.21 -2.72 22.25
CA ARG A 321 -0.53 -2.59 23.57
C ARG A 321 0.14 -3.87 24.02
N SER A 322 -0.18 -5.02 23.45
CA SER A 322 0.43 -6.29 23.83
C SER A 322 1.85 -6.43 23.29
N VAL A 323 2.17 -5.74 22.19
CA VAL A 323 3.46 -5.82 21.50
C VAL A 323 4.11 -4.46 21.26
N SER A 324 3.32 -3.39 21.02
CA SER A 324 3.86 -2.07 20.68
C SER A 324 4.43 -1.34 21.88
N LYS A 325 5.63 -0.78 21.73
CA LYS A 325 6.28 0.16 22.64
C LYS A 325 6.35 1.58 22.08
N VAL A 326 5.75 1.80 20.93
CA VAL A 326 5.80 3.06 20.18
C VAL A 326 4.43 3.73 20.00
N MET A 327 3.43 3.31 20.77
CA MET A 327 2.12 3.96 20.75
C MET A 327 2.27 5.47 21.00
N ASP A 328 1.62 6.29 20.15
CA ASP A 328 1.72 7.76 20.13
C ASP A 328 3.13 8.33 19.89
N LYS A 329 4.08 7.49 19.47
CA LYS A 329 5.47 7.86 19.14
C LYS A 329 5.80 7.63 17.65
N VAL A 330 4.81 7.28 16.85
CA VAL A 330 4.97 7.02 15.42
C VAL A 330 4.51 8.23 14.63
N GLY A 331 5.36 8.71 13.74
CA GLY A 331 4.99 9.61 12.67
C GLY A 331 5.08 8.91 11.32
N ALA A 332 4.29 9.37 10.36
CA ALA A 332 4.32 8.92 8.98
C ALA A 332 4.55 10.10 8.04
N VAL A 333 5.28 9.88 6.97
CA VAL A 333 5.54 10.89 5.93
C VAL A 333 5.62 10.21 4.56
N ILE A 334 5.29 10.95 3.50
CA ILE A 334 5.53 10.53 2.12
C ILE A 334 6.97 10.03 1.96
N THR A 335 7.20 9.04 1.10
CA THR A 335 8.57 8.57 0.82
C THR A 335 9.49 9.72 0.42
N PRO A 336 10.73 9.75 0.95
CA PRO A 336 11.68 10.81 0.65
C PRO A 336 11.92 10.98 -0.84
N GLY A 337 12.14 12.21 -1.24
CA GLY A 337 12.43 12.59 -2.61
C GLY A 337 13.92 12.79 -2.87
N THR A 338 14.20 13.49 -3.96
CA THR A 338 15.55 13.89 -4.39
C THR A 338 15.54 15.27 -5.04
N THR A 339 16.69 15.96 -5.01
CA THR A 339 16.90 17.22 -5.73
C THR A 339 17.50 17.02 -7.12
N GLN A 340 17.71 15.77 -7.55
CA GLN A 340 18.28 15.43 -8.86
C GLN A 340 17.42 14.35 -9.53
N VAL A 341 17.14 14.52 -10.82
CA VAL A 341 16.32 13.57 -11.59
C VAL A 341 17.02 13.18 -12.89
N LEU A 342 16.66 12.01 -13.40
CA LEU A 342 17.17 11.52 -14.68
C LEU A 342 16.58 12.33 -15.84
N ASP A 343 17.41 13.07 -16.54
CA ASP A 343 17.07 13.56 -17.88
C ASP A 343 17.19 12.41 -18.88
N ARG A 344 16.05 11.95 -19.38
CA ARG A 344 15.98 10.80 -20.30
C ARG A 344 16.59 11.06 -21.67
N LYS A 345 16.77 12.33 -22.07
CA LYS A 345 17.38 12.71 -23.33
C LYS A 345 18.91 12.59 -23.30
N THR A 346 19.50 13.04 -22.19
CA THR A 346 20.95 13.03 -22.02
C THR A 346 21.45 11.77 -21.28
N GLY A 347 20.56 11.08 -20.56
CA GLY A 347 20.91 9.95 -19.69
C GLY A 347 21.65 10.36 -18.42
N GLN A 348 21.68 11.65 -18.07
CA GLN A 348 22.40 12.18 -16.91
C GLN A 348 21.43 12.65 -15.82
N LEU A 349 21.91 12.73 -14.58
CA LEU A 349 21.19 13.40 -13.51
C LEU A 349 21.31 14.92 -13.67
N VAL A 350 20.17 15.61 -13.56
CA VAL A 350 20.07 17.07 -13.59
C VAL A 350 19.38 17.54 -12.32
N THR A 351 19.70 18.76 -11.88
CA THR A 351 19.05 19.38 -10.72
C THR A 351 17.59 19.65 -11.02
N CYS A 352 16.72 19.39 -10.03
CA CYS A 352 15.31 19.74 -10.09
C CYS A 352 15.11 21.25 -10.22
N ASP A 353 14.32 21.65 -11.20
CA ASP A 353 13.77 22.98 -11.36
C ASP A 353 12.30 22.89 -11.80
N LYS A 354 11.67 24.03 -12.06
CA LYS A 354 10.26 24.07 -12.48
C LYS A 354 9.94 23.37 -13.81
N PHE A 355 10.97 23.07 -14.63
CA PHE A 355 10.79 22.39 -15.92
C PHE A 355 11.08 20.90 -15.82
N THR A 356 12.10 20.54 -15.05
CA THR A 356 12.53 19.14 -14.87
C THR A 356 11.71 18.42 -13.78
N CYS A 357 11.17 19.19 -12.81
CA CYS A 357 10.39 18.65 -11.68
C CYS A 357 9.17 19.56 -11.38
N PRO A 358 8.19 19.68 -12.29
CA PRO A 358 7.06 20.60 -12.12
C PRO A 358 6.17 20.29 -10.90
N TYR A 359 6.30 19.12 -10.32
CA TYR A 359 5.56 18.67 -9.13
C TYR A 359 6.42 18.63 -7.86
N ALA A 360 7.65 19.15 -7.91
CA ALA A 360 8.54 19.22 -6.75
C ALA A 360 7.93 20.11 -5.65
N ILE A 361 8.11 19.70 -4.41
CA ILE A 361 7.75 20.46 -3.21
C ILE A 361 9.07 21.00 -2.64
N ASP A 362 9.18 22.32 -2.54
CA ASP A 362 10.39 23.01 -2.05
C ASP A 362 11.71 22.56 -2.72
N GLY A 363 11.63 22.26 -4.03
CA GLY A 363 12.76 21.80 -4.83
C GLY A 363 13.10 20.31 -4.69
N VAL A 364 12.30 19.56 -3.94
CA VAL A 364 12.42 18.10 -3.76
C VAL A 364 11.39 17.38 -4.62
N ASN A 365 11.86 16.54 -5.53
CA ASN A 365 11.00 15.67 -6.33
C ASN A 365 10.60 14.43 -5.54
N HIS A 366 9.33 14.37 -5.11
CA HIS A 366 8.72 13.18 -4.55
C HIS A 366 8.00 12.41 -5.66
N ALA A 367 8.21 11.10 -5.70
CA ALA A 367 7.50 10.20 -6.61
C ALA A 367 7.05 8.97 -5.80
N PRO A 368 6.01 9.12 -4.95
CA PRO A 368 5.59 8.07 -4.05
C PRO A 368 5.15 6.84 -4.84
N TYR A 369 5.58 5.67 -4.38
CA TYR A 369 5.30 4.42 -5.04
C TYR A 369 4.06 3.75 -4.43
N ALA A 370 3.02 3.56 -5.25
CA ALA A 370 1.87 2.74 -4.92
C ALA A 370 2.25 1.25 -5.07
N ALA A 371 3.04 0.76 -4.12
CA ALA A 371 3.59 -0.58 -4.12
C ALA A 371 2.45 -1.60 -4.03
N ASN A 372 2.33 -2.47 -5.02
CA ASN A 372 1.30 -3.51 -5.17
C ASN A 372 -0.14 -3.00 -5.33
N VAL A 373 -0.47 -1.80 -4.92
CA VAL A 373 -1.83 -1.20 -4.94
C VAL A 373 -2.86 -2.01 -4.13
N GLY A 374 -2.39 -2.76 -3.11
CA GLY A 374 -3.21 -3.54 -2.18
C GLY A 374 -3.49 -4.98 -2.59
N TRP A 375 -4.16 -5.72 -1.71
CA TRP A 375 -4.67 -7.07 -1.98
C TRP A 375 -6.09 -7.01 -2.50
N THR A 376 -6.40 -7.88 -3.46
CA THR A 376 -7.70 -7.89 -4.13
C THR A 376 -8.26 -9.31 -4.23
N GLY A 377 -9.57 -9.44 -4.09
CA GLY A 377 -10.26 -10.72 -4.20
C GLY A 377 -10.74 -11.00 -5.63
N VAL A 378 -10.49 -12.21 -6.12
CA VAL A 378 -10.87 -12.67 -7.46
C VAL A 378 -11.65 -13.97 -7.40
N VAL A 379 -12.52 -14.21 -8.39
CA VAL A 379 -13.34 -15.41 -8.53
C VAL A 379 -12.90 -16.19 -9.77
N HIS A 380 -12.74 -17.51 -9.63
CA HIS A 380 -12.36 -18.38 -10.73
C HIS A 380 -13.48 -18.52 -11.77
N ALA A 381 -13.21 -18.23 -13.03
CA ALA A 381 -14.20 -18.20 -14.10
C ALA A 381 -14.90 -19.55 -14.33
N LYS A 382 -14.21 -20.67 -14.06
CA LYS A 382 -14.73 -22.03 -14.26
C LYS A 382 -15.40 -22.64 -13.02
N ALA A 383 -15.50 -21.92 -11.89
CA ALA A 383 -16.28 -22.37 -10.75
C ALA A 383 -17.78 -22.50 -11.11
N ALA A 384 -18.52 -23.37 -10.41
CA ALA A 384 -19.95 -23.52 -10.62
C ALA A 384 -20.70 -22.20 -10.35
N ALA A 385 -21.81 -21.95 -11.03
CA ALA A 385 -22.50 -20.66 -10.99
C ALA A 385 -22.89 -20.26 -9.55
N ASN A 386 -23.46 -21.17 -8.77
CA ASN A 386 -23.82 -20.92 -7.37
C ASN A 386 -22.58 -20.67 -6.47
N VAL A 387 -21.44 -21.29 -6.78
CA VAL A 387 -20.17 -21.05 -6.07
C VAL A 387 -19.61 -19.68 -6.42
N LYS A 388 -19.67 -19.26 -7.71
CA LYS A 388 -19.27 -17.91 -8.14
C LYS A 388 -20.12 -16.82 -7.46
N ASP A 389 -21.43 -17.04 -7.33
CA ASP A 389 -22.34 -16.12 -6.65
C ASP A 389 -22.00 -16.00 -5.15
N ALA A 390 -21.74 -17.12 -4.48
CA ALA A 390 -21.33 -17.15 -3.09
C ALA A 390 -19.95 -16.52 -2.88
N ALA A 391 -18.98 -16.79 -3.76
CA ALA A 391 -17.62 -16.22 -3.71
C ALA A 391 -17.64 -14.71 -3.90
N TYR A 392 -18.41 -14.20 -4.89
CA TYR A 392 -18.61 -12.76 -5.06
C TYR A 392 -19.25 -12.14 -3.81
N SER A 393 -20.29 -12.79 -3.27
CA SER A 393 -20.97 -12.30 -2.06
C SER A 393 -20.03 -12.24 -0.86
N PHE A 394 -19.09 -13.18 -0.73
CA PHE A 394 -18.08 -13.14 0.33
C PHE A 394 -17.09 -11.96 0.12
N LEU A 395 -16.62 -11.73 -1.10
CA LEU A 395 -15.77 -10.58 -1.43
C LEU A 395 -16.49 -9.25 -1.15
N SER A 396 -17.73 -9.12 -1.60
CA SER A 396 -18.55 -7.94 -1.33
C SER A 396 -18.73 -7.74 0.18
N TYR A 397 -19.09 -8.79 0.93
CA TYR A 397 -19.25 -8.74 2.38
C TYR A 397 -17.98 -8.24 3.08
N MET A 398 -16.80 -8.78 2.72
CA MET A 398 -15.52 -8.33 3.28
C MET A 398 -15.23 -6.86 2.98
N SER A 399 -15.52 -6.43 1.74
CA SER A 399 -15.23 -5.08 1.27
C SER A 399 -16.28 -4.03 1.69
N GLN A 400 -17.49 -4.40 2.13
CA GLN A 400 -18.50 -3.44 2.59
C GLN A 400 -17.97 -2.53 3.69
N PRO A 401 -18.36 -1.23 3.74
CA PRO A 401 -17.87 -0.30 4.76
C PRO A 401 -18.07 -0.78 6.20
N ALA A 402 -19.17 -1.52 6.47
CA ALA A 402 -19.46 -2.05 7.81
C ALA A 402 -18.37 -3.03 8.33
N GLN A 403 -17.71 -3.75 7.43
CA GLN A 403 -16.62 -4.68 7.73
C GLN A 403 -15.27 -4.02 7.54
N SER A 404 -15.03 -3.44 6.36
CA SER A 404 -13.71 -2.92 5.98
C SER A 404 -13.26 -1.74 6.83
N ASN A 405 -14.17 -0.83 7.24
CA ASN A 405 -13.81 0.30 8.10
C ASN A 405 -13.35 -0.13 9.51
N VAL A 406 -13.73 -1.33 9.95
CA VAL A 406 -13.21 -1.92 11.18
C VAL A 406 -11.88 -2.63 10.92
N ASP A 407 -11.78 -3.40 9.83
CA ASP A 407 -10.61 -4.23 9.55
C ASP A 407 -9.34 -3.41 9.33
N VAL A 408 -9.43 -2.27 8.63
CA VAL A 408 -8.29 -1.39 8.38
C VAL A 408 -7.72 -0.71 9.64
N THR A 409 -8.45 -0.74 10.76
CA THR A 409 -7.96 -0.22 12.05
C THR A 409 -7.32 -1.30 12.94
N ILE A 410 -7.25 -2.55 12.46
CA ILE A 410 -6.70 -3.69 13.19
C ILE A 410 -5.43 -4.16 12.51
N GLY A 411 -4.26 -3.83 13.05
CA GLY A 411 -2.97 -4.07 12.40
C GLY A 411 -2.67 -5.53 12.05
N THR A 412 -3.27 -6.50 12.76
CA THR A 412 -3.08 -7.94 12.48
C THR A 412 -3.88 -8.45 11.28
N THR A 413 -4.76 -7.62 10.67
CA THR A 413 -5.52 -8.01 9.48
C THR A 413 -4.73 -7.88 8.20
N GLY A 414 -3.69 -7.02 8.17
CA GLY A 414 -2.94 -6.66 6.98
C GLY A 414 -3.75 -5.89 5.94
N PHE A 415 -4.91 -5.34 6.33
CA PHE A 415 -5.72 -4.48 5.47
C PHE A 415 -5.48 -3.02 5.80
N ASN A 416 -5.11 -2.24 4.80
CA ASN A 416 -4.84 -0.82 4.87
C ASN A 416 -5.99 -0.01 4.24
N PRO A 417 -6.11 1.29 4.53
CA PRO A 417 -7.19 2.11 3.99
C PRO A 417 -7.21 2.16 2.46
N TYR A 418 -8.37 1.93 1.88
CA TYR A 418 -8.59 1.98 0.43
C TYR A 418 -9.90 2.66 0.02
N ARG A 419 -10.72 3.07 1.00
CA ARG A 419 -11.98 3.77 0.77
C ARG A 419 -11.85 5.25 1.08
N ILE A 420 -12.57 6.09 0.34
CA ILE A 420 -12.61 7.53 0.56
C ILE A 420 -13.06 7.82 1.99
N SER A 421 -14.12 7.14 2.45
CA SER A 421 -14.66 7.30 3.81
C SER A 421 -13.65 6.91 4.92
N GLN A 422 -12.65 6.08 4.62
CA GLN A 422 -11.59 5.69 5.57
C GLN A 422 -10.52 6.78 5.71
N PHE A 423 -10.30 7.60 4.67
CA PHE A 423 -9.33 8.69 4.71
C PHE A 423 -9.90 9.98 5.29
N GLU A 424 -11.20 10.22 5.11
CA GLU A 424 -11.87 11.46 5.49
C GLU A 424 -12.29 11.51 6.97
N ASN A 425 -12.31 10.37 7.65
CA ASN A 425 -12.75 10.27 9.04
C ASN A 425 -11.72 9.58 9.93
N SER A 426 -11.12 10.34 10.84
CA SER A 426 -10.15 9.83 11.82
C SER A 426 -10.77 9.17 13.06
N ASP A 427 -12.09 9.31 13.30
CA ASP A 427 -12.76 8.79 14.49
C ASP A 427 -12.59 7.27 14.69
N PRO A 428 -12.68 6.40 13.65
CA PRO A 428 -12.44 4.97 13.82
C PRO A 428 -11.02 4.66 14.33
N TRP A 429 -10.03 5.41 13.87
CA TRP A 429 -8.63 5.27 14.26
C TRP A 429 -8.38 5.72 15.70
N ILE A 430 -9.03 6.82 16.11
CA ILE A 430 -8.99 7.32 17.48
C ILE A 430 -9.67 6.34 18.43
N LYS A 431 -10.82 5.77 18.04
CA LYS A 431 -11.51 4.72 18.82
C LYS A 431 -10.67 3.45 18.94
N ALA A 432 -9.89 3.12 17.91
CA ALA A 432 -8.98 1.98 17.92
C ALA A 432 -7.77 2.22 18.86
N GLY A 433 -7.44 3.48 19.19
CA GLY A 433 -6.42 3.80 20.19
C GLY A 433 -5.32 4.77 19.77
N LEU A 434 -5.33 5.29 18.52
CA LEU A 434 -4.42 6.38 18.13
C LEU A 434 -4.84 7.69 18.80
N SER A 435 -3.87 8.51 19.19
CA SER A 435 -4.17 9.90 19.52
C SER A 435 -4.67 10.65 18.27
N PRO A 436 -5.46 11.73 18.43
CA PRO A 436 -5.92 12.52 17.29
C PRO A 436 -4.77 13.06 16.43
N GLU A 437 -3.64 13.41 17.02
CA GLU A 437 -2.45 13.89 16.33
C GLU A 437 -1.86 12.80 15.43
N VAL A 438 -1.65 11.61 15.97
CA VAL A 438 -1.07 10.47 15.23
C VAL A 438 -2.03 9.98 14.15
N ALA A 439 -3.33 9.89 14.42
CA ALA A 439 -4.33 9.49 13.43
C ALA A 439 -4.36 10.47 12.24
N ASN A 440 -4.38 11.78 12.51
CA ASN A 440 -4.37 12.80 11.46
C ASN A 440 -3.05 12.83 10.68
N ASN A 441 -1.90 12.62 11.34
CA ASN A 441 -0.61 12.53 10.66
C ASN A 441 -0.56 11.30 9.73
N TYR A 442 -0.98 10.13 10.22
CA TYR A 442 -1.02 8.88 9.46
C TYR A 442 -1.91 8.99 8.22
N LEU A 443 -3.18 9.39 8.38
CA LEU A 443 -4.12 9.55 7.28
C LEU A 443 -3.70 10.69 6.34
N GLY A 444 -3.13 11.76 6.87
CA GLY A 444 -2.58 12.87 6.08
C GLY A 444 -1.42 12.44 5.19
N ALA A 445 -0.48 11.63 5.69
CA ALA A 445 0.63 11.11 4.91
C ALA A 445 0.16 10.20 3.76
N ILE A 446 -0.86 9.37 4.01
CA ILE A 446 -1.53 8.56 2.98
C ILE A 446 -2.14 9.47 1.92
N GLY A 447 -2.92 10.47 2.35
CA GLY A 447 -3.57 11.43 1.46
C GLY A 447 -2.57 12.16 0.56
N VAL A 448 -1.45 12.63 1.10
CA VAL A 448 -0.38 13.28 0.33
C VAL A 448 0.22 12.31 -0.71
N SER A 449 0.46 11.06 -0.32
CA SER A 449 1.04 10.05 -1.22
C SER A 449 0.09 9.69 -2.37
N LEU A 450 -1.17 9.37 -2.07
CA LEU A 450 -2.16 8.92 -3.06
C LEU A 450 -2.65 10.04 -3.99
N ASN A 451 -2.61 11.31 -3.55
CA ASN A 451 -3.01 12.47 -4.36
C ASN A 451 -1.83 13.13 -5.09
N SER A 452 -0.62 12.57 -5.02
CA SER A 452 0.53 13.10 -5.74
C SER A 452 0.32 13.01 -7.25
N SER A 453 0.46 14.12 -7.97
CA SER A 453 0.45 14.13 -9.44
C SER A 453 1.62 13.35 -10.04
N ASN A 454 2.64 13.06 -9.23
CA ASN A 454 3.83 12.31 -9.62
C ASN A 454 3.87 10.91 -8.98
N ILE A 455 2.70 10.36 -8.59
CA ILE A 455 2.61 9.00 -8.05
C ILE A 455 3.09 7.98 -9.07
N VAL A 456 3.86 7.00 -8.63
CA VAL A 456 4.31 5.88 -9.45
C VAL A 456 3.41 4.68 -9.18
N LEU A 457 2.73 4.22 -10.24
CA LEU A 457 1.92 3.00 -10.17
C LEU A 457 2.82 1.76 -10.24
N ASN A 458 2.38 0.67 -9.62
CA ASN A 458 3.08 -0.61 -9.76
C ASN A 458 3.11 -1.05 -11.24
N LEU A 459 4.15 -1.78 -11.62
CA LEU A 459 4.28 -2.32 -12.96
C LEU A 459 3.14 -3.32 -13.24
N SER A 460 2.18 -2.93 -14.09
CA SER A 460 1.00 -3.73 -14.43
C SER A 460 1.03 -4.06 -15.92
N ILE A 461 1.84 -5.05 -16.29
CA ILE A 461 2.00 -5.58 -17.65
C ILE A 461 2.03 -7.11 -17.61
N PRO A 462 1.73 -7.80 -18.71
CA PRO A 462 1.86 -9.25 -18.80
C PRO A 462 3.25 -9.74 -18.35
N HIS A 463 3.29 -10.89 -17.70
CA HIS A 463 4.52 -11.50 -17.15
C HIS A 463 5.21 -10.65 -16.05
N ASN A 464 4.46 -9.82 -15.33
CA ASN A 464 5.00 -9.02 -14.23
C ASN A 464 5.81 -9.84 -13.23
N GLN A 465 5.36 -11.06 -12.91
CA GLN A 465 6.06 -12.00 -12.02
C GLN A 465 7.51 -12.23 -12.46
N GLN A 466 7.76 -12.37 -13.76
CA GLN A 466 9.12 -12.59 -14.28
C GLN A 466 9.97 -11.33 -14.15
N TYR A 467 9.43 -10.14 -14.48
CA TYR A 467 10.19 -8.89 -14.38
C TYR A 467 10.60 -8.58 -12.94
N GLN A 468 9.67 -8.64 -12.00
CA GLN A 468 9.91 -8.17 -10.64
C GLN A 468 10.51 -9.24 -9.72
N PHE A 469 10.01 -10.48 -9.75
CA PHE A 469 10.44 -11.50 -8.80
C PHE A 469 11.55 -12.41 -9.34
N GLU A 470 11.49 -12.81 -10.61
CA GLU A 470 12.50 -13.71 -11.16
C GLU A 470 13.78 -12.99 -11.59
N VAL A 471 13.66 -11.74 -12.10
CA VAL A 471 14.83 -10.96 -12.54
C VAL A 471 15.25 -9.95 -11.49
N LEU A 472 14.42 -8.94 -11.18
CA LEU A 472 14.82 -7.83 -10.31
C LEU A 472 15.24 -8.33 -8.92
N ASP A 473 14.38 -9.10 -8.25
CA ASP A 473 14.63 -9.59 -6.89
C ASP A 473 15.84 -10.50 -6.81
N ALA A 474 15.97 -11.45 -7.75
CA ALA A 474 17.10 -12.38 -7.78
C ALA A 474 18.44 -11.67 -8.00
N VAL A 475 18.48 -10.62 -8.84
CA VAL A 475 19.72 -9.88 -9.13
C VAL A 475 20.07 -8.93 -7.99
N VAL A 476 19.08 -8.20 -7.44
CA VAL A 476 19.29 -7.29 -6.30
C VAL A 476 19.79 -8.06 -5.07
N SER A 477 19.24 -9.24 -4.81
CA SER A 477 19.71 -10.11 -3.71
C SER A 477 21.20 -10.47 -3.85
N LYS A 478 21.67 -10.78 -5.07
CA LYS A 478 23.11 -11.04 -5.33
C LYS A 478 23.97 -9.80 -5.08
N PHE A 479 23.46 -8.61 -5.44
CA PHE A 479 24.14 -7.34 -5.22
C PHE A 479 24.28 -7.03 -3.72
N LEU A 480 23.22 -7.19 -2.94
CA LEU A 480 23.24 -6.91 -1.50
C LEU A 480 24.26 -7.78 -0.76
N VAL A 481 24.36 -9.06 -1.10
CA VAL A 481 25.38 -9.98 -0.52
C VAL A 481 26.76 -9.91 -1.21
N LYS A 482 26.98 -8.86 -2.03
CA LYS A 482 28.29 -8.59 -2.70
C LYS A 482 28.76 -9.70 -3.65
N LYS A 483 27.87 -10.53 -4.19
CA LYS A 483 28.22 -11.54 -5.21
C LYS A 483 28.44 -10.94 -6.59
N ILE A 484 27.86 -9.79 -6.85
CA ILE A 484 28.03 -9.00 -8.07
C ILE A 484 28.18 -7.52 -7.72
N THR A 485 28.81 -6.77 -8.62
CA THR A 485 28.94 -5.31 -8.53
C THR A 485 27.62 -4.60 -8.84
N LYS A 486 27.54 -3.31 -8.55
CA LYS A 486 26.39 -2.47 -8.89
C LYS A 486 26.14 -2.42 -10.40
N ASP A 487 27.21 -2.23 -11.19
CA ASP A 487 27.12 -2.14 -12.64
C ASP A 487 26.67 -3.47 -13.26
N GLU A 488 27.20 -4.61 -12.77
CA GLU A 488 26.73 -5.93 -13.17
C GLU A 488 25.27 -6.15 -12.81
N ALA A 489 24.81 -5.68 -11.64
CA ALA A 489 23.41 -5.79 -11.24
C ALA A 489 22.51 -5.01 -12.20
N MET A 490 22.81 -3.74 -12.46
CA MET A 490 22.05 -2.91 -13.39
C MET A 490 22.01 -3.51 -14.80
N GLN A 491 23.14 -4.02 -15.28
CA GLN A 491 23.23 -4.67 -16.58
C GLN A 491 22.40 -5.95 -16.65
N GLN A 492 22.50 -6.83 -15.64
CA GLN A 492 21.73 -8.08 -15.59
C GLN A 492 20.23 -7.84 -15.53
N ILE A 493 19.77 -6.85 -14.73
CA ILE A 493 18.35 -6.50 -14.68
C ILE A 493 17.87 -5.98 -16.04
N ALA A 494 18.61 -5.06 -16.65
CA ALA A 494 18.25 -4.50 -17.95
C ALA A 494 18.19 -5.59 -19.04
N GLN A 495 19.16 -6.48 -19.10
CA GLN A 495 19.20 -7.60 -20.06
C GLN A 495 18.04 -8.58 -19.83
N GLY A 496 17.76 -8.95 -18.58
CA GLY A 496 16.65 -9.84 -18.25
C GLY A 496 15.31 -9.25 -18.63
N TRP A 497 15.09 -7.96 -18.34
CA TRP A 497 13.86 -7.26 -18.72
C TRP A 497 13.72 -7.11 -20.24
N GLU A 498 14.80 -6.80 -20.95
CA GLU A 498 14.80 -6.77 -22.42
C GLU A 498 14.47 -8.15 -23.03
N GLN A 499 15.04 -9.22 -22.43
CA GLN A 499 14.77 -10.59 -22.88
C GLN A 499 13.29 -10.94 -22.75
N ILE A 500 12.67 -10.68 -21.59
CA ILE A 500 11.23 -10.92 -21.37
C ILE A 500 10.41 -10.10 -22.35
N THR A 501 10.71 -8.78 -22.50
CA THR A 501 10.02 -7.88 -23.43
C THR A 501 10.04 -8.41 -24.85
N ASN A 502 11.19 -8.94 -25.31
CA ASN A 502 11.32 -9.48 -26.68
C ASN A 502 10.62 -10.84 -26.84
N GLN A 503 10.64 -11.70 -25.83
CA GLN A 503 9.97 -13.00 -25.84
C GLN A 503 8.45 -12.87 -25.87
N VAL A 504 7.89 -11.95 -25.09
CA VAL A 504 6.43 -11.69 -25.02
C VAL A 504 5.96 -10.88 -26.22
N GLY A 505 6.83 -10.05 -26.77
CA GLY A 505 6.55 -9.14 -27.88
C GLY A 505 6.52 -7.67 -27.45
N ARG A 506 7.54 -6.92 -27.89
CA ARG A 506 7.75 -5.51 -27.48
C ARG A 506 6.55 -4.62 -27.70
N GLU A 507 5.88 -4.71 -28.85
CA GLU A 507 4.72 -3.87 -29.17
C GLU A 507 3.54 -4.17 -28.23
N SER A 508 3.30 -5.44 -27.90
CA SER A 508 2.26 -5.85 -26.95
C SER A 508 2.58 -5.32 -25.55
N GLN A 509 3.81 -5.48 -25.09
CA GLN A 509 4.26 -4.96 -23.78
C GLN A 509 4.19 -3.44 -23.72
N ARG A 510 4.59 -2.74 -24.81
CA ARG A 510 4.49 -1.29 -24.92
C ARG A 510 3.04 -0.82 -24.82
N ALA A 511 2.13 -1.48 -25.55
CA ALA A 511 0.71 -1.14 -25.48
C ALA A 511 0.13 -1.35 -24.08
N ALA A 512 0.48 -2.46 -23.41
CA ALA A 512 0.05 -2.73 -22.04
C ALA A 512 0.62 -1.70 -21.05
N TYR A 513 1.92 -1.37 -21.15
CA TYR A 513 2.55 -0.38 -20.27
C TYR A 513 1.97 1.02 -20.48
N ARG A 514 1.78 1.48 -21.70
CA ARG A 514 1.12 2.75 -22.01
C ARG A 514 -0.30 2.79 -21.43
N ALA A 515 -1.07 1.73 -21.62
CA ALA A 515 -2.43 1.63 -21.06
C ALA A 515 -2.42 1.71 -19.53
N SER A 516 -1.46 1.08 -18.85
CA SER A 516 -1.32 1.16 -17.39
C SER A 516 -0.97 2.56 -16.88
N LEU A 517 -0.34 3.38 -17.72
CA LEU A 517 -0.02 4.79 -17.45
C LEU A 517 -1.13 5.77 -17.86
N GLY A 518 -2.20 5.29 -18.48
CA GLY A 518 -3.29 6.12 -19.01
C GLY A 518 -2.98 6.84 -20.33
N LEU A 519 -2.06 6.28 -21.15
CA LEU A 519 -1.59 6.82 -22.44
C LEU A 519 -2.25 6.14 -23.64
#